data_c9dabfa1da862feef5dd370c1d36635d
#
_entry.id   c9dabfa1da862feef5dd370c1d36635d
#
_cell.length_a   1.000
_cell.length_b   1.000
_cell.length_c   1.000
_cell.angle_alpha   90.00
_cell.angle_beta   90.00
_cell.angle_gamma   90.00
#
_symmetry.space_group_name_H-M   'P 1'
#
loop_
_entity.id
_entity.type
_entity.pdbx_description
1 polymer ?
#
loop_
_entity_poly.entity_id
_entity_poly.type
_entity_poly.pdbx_seq_one_letter_code
_entity_poly.pdbx_strand_id
1 'polypeptide(L)'
;MAKEVLTPQEEMLENAQTQTENFFEKNSKMVVVAIVVIFAIAAAIFGYKKFVREPQLNKAQEMLYEAQYRFEQQNADYALALNGDENAPGFAAVAEQYANTPAGNLAQIYAAACALRLGDLEQAEAYVAKYSKVKGLAGAMINAMAEGIKGDIAVEKGDYAAAAKNFEAAANTSDNDFTAPMYWRKAAQAYRKVGDNASSDKCLNVIKNKYPGSSDAREAEKFIN
;
A
#
# COMPACT_ATOMS: atom_id res chain seq x y z
N MET A 1 -27.23 60.74 32.36
CA MET A 1 -26.89 59.37 31.93
C MET A 1 -25.44 59.38 31.52
N ALA A 2 -24.59 58.73 32.31
CA ALA A 2 -23.16 58.63 31.97
C ALA A 2 -23.00 57.69 30.78
N LYS A 3 -22.33 58.13 29.70
CA LYS A 3 -21.88 57.27 28.60
C LYS A 3 -20.86 56.31 29.18
N GLU A 4 -21.17 55.03 29.19
CA GLU A 4 -20.22 53.99 29.49
C GLU A 4 -19.05 54.08 28.50
N VAL A 5 -17.85 54.31 29.02
CA VAL A 5 -16.65 54.41 28.17
C VAL A 5 -16.17 52.98 27.99
N LEU A 6 -16.35 52.45 26.77
CA LEU A 6 -15.91 51.12 26.39
C LEU A 6 -14.39 51.00 26.54
N THR A 7 -13.93 49.84 26.96
CA THR A 7 -12.50 49.54 26.96
C THR A 7 -11.98 49.39 25.51
N PRO A 8 -10.67 49.57 25.24
CA PRO A 8 -10.13 49.42 23.90
C PRO A 8 -10.41 48.05 23.25
N GLN A 9 -10.60 47.00 24.04
CA GLN A 9 -11.00 45.68 23.56
C GLN A 9 -12.47 45.62 23.14
N GLU A 10 -13.34 46.25 23.89
CA GLU A 10 -14.78 46.36 23.56
C GLU A 10 -15.01 47.19 22.31
N GLU A 11 -14.27 48.28 22.12
CA GLU A 11 -14.32 49.08 20.88
C GLU A 11 -13.83 48.29 19.65
N MET A 12 -12.80 47.46 19.80
CA MET A 12 -12.31 46.58 18.72
C MET A 12 -13.34 45.52 18.36
N LEU A 13 -14.04 44.94 19.32
CA LEU A 13 -15.08 43.93 19.09
C LEU A 13 -16.31 44.56 18.43
N GLU A 14 -16.76 45.73 18.91
CA GLU A 14 -17.91 46.46 18.32
C GLU A 14 -17.63 46.91 16.88
N ASN A 15 -16.41 47.39 16.61
CA ASN A 15 -15.96 47.72 15.26
C ASN A 15 -15.91 46.52 14.35
N ALA A 16 -15.39 45.36 14.83
CA ALA A 16 -15.34 44.10 14.08
C ALA A 16 -16.77 43.59 13.77
N GLN A 17 -17.69 43.64 14.73
CA GLN A 17 -19.09 43.27 14.53
C GLN A 17 -19.74 44.14 13.48
N THR A 18 -19.62 45.48 13.62
CA THR A 18 -20.21 46.44 12.67
C THR A 18 -19.67 46.28 11.26
N GLN A 19 -18.35 46.04 11.10
CA GLN A 19 -17.76 45.77 9.80
C GLN A 19 -18.26 44.43 9.19
N THR A 20 -18.45 43.43 10.02
CA THR A 20 -18.95 42.11 9.58
C THR A 20 -20.43 42.24 9.15
N GLU A 21 -21.27 42.90 9.94
CA GLU A 21 -22.68 43.15 9.60
C GLU A 21 -22.82 43.96 8.30
N ASN A 22 -22.09 45.05 8.16
CA ASN A 22 -22.08 45.86 6.94
C ASN A 22 -21.60 45.06 5.71
N PHE A 23 -20.63 44.16 5.88
CA PHE A 23 -20.18 43.29 4.80
C PHE A 23 -21.30 42.35 4.34
N PHE A 24 -21.97 41.68 5.30
CA PHE A 24 -23.05 40.74 5.01
C PHE A 24 -24.28 41.47 4.40
N GLU A 25 -24.68 42.63 4.91
CA GLU A 25 -25.77 43.40 4.35
C GLU A 25 -25.47 43.82 2.92
N LYS A 26 -24.29 44.39 2.68
CA LYS A 26 -23.89 44.89 1.36
C LYS A 26 -23.70 43.77 0.33
N ASN A 27 -23.27 42.57 0.78
CA ASN A 27 -22.93 41.45 -0.09
C ASN A 27 -23.89 40.26 0.07
N SER A 28 -25.07 40.45 0.68
CA SER A 28 -26.00 39.37 1.03
C SER A 28 -26.28 38.40 -0.14
N LYS A 29 -26.51 38.91 -1.33
CA LYS A 29 -26.74 38.08 -2.54
C LYS A 29 -25.54 37.25 -2.90
N MET A 30 -24.32 37.80 -2.81
CA MET A 30 -23.08 37.08 -3.11
C MET A 30 -22.80 35.99 -2.06
N VAL A 31 -23.05 36.27 -0.78
CA VAL A 31 -22.93 35.31 0.32
C VAL A 31 -23.91 34.16 0.14
N VAL A 32 -25.17 34.44 -0.19
CA VAL A 32 -26.17 33.37 -0.45
C VAL A 32 -25.75 32.51 -1.65
N VAL A 33 -25.29 33.12 -2.74
CA VAL A 33 -24.80 32.38 -3.91
C VAL A 33 -23.59 31.49 -3.53
N ALA A 34 -22.64 32.03 -2.75
CA ALA A 34 -21.48 31.25 -2.29
C ALA A 34 -21.90 30.04 -1.45
N ILE A 35 -22.84 30.22 -0.54
CA ILE A 35 -23.39 29.12 0.28
C ILE A 35 -24.05 28.04 -0.61
N VAL A 36 -24.90 28.46 -1.55
CA VAL A 36 -25.56 27.52 -2.49
C VAL A 36 -24.54 26.74 -3.31
N VAL A 37 -23.48 27.39 -3.80
CA VAL A 37 -22.40 26.73 -4.55
C VAL A 37 -21.66 25.70 -3.67
N ILE A 38 -21.35 26.05 -2.42
CA ILE A 38 -20.71 25.12 -1.48
C ILE A 38 -21.59 23.88 -1.25
N PHE A 39 -22.90 24.08 -1.03
CA PHE A 39 -23.83 22.95 -0.86
C PHE A 39 -23.94 22.09 -2.12
N ALA A 40 -23.96 22.71 -3.30
CA ALA A 40 -24.00 21.99 -4.57
C ALA A 40 -22.75 21.13 -4.78
N ILE A 41 -21.56 21.68 -4.47
CA ILE A 41 -20.30 20.94 -4.52
C ILE A 41 -20.30 19.77 -3.51
N ALA A 42 -20.73 20.04 -2.28
CA ALA A 42 -20.81 19.00 -1.24
C ALA A 42 -21.79 17.87 -1.66
N ALA A 43 -22.94 18.21 -2.20
CA ALA A 43 -23.91 17.25 -2.72
C ALA A 43 -23.34 16.42 -3.90
N ALA A 44 -22.63 17.06 -4.82
CA ALA A 44 -21.98 16.39 -5.94
C ALA A 44 -20.89 15.39 -5.47
N ILE A 45 -20.04 15.80 -4.51
CA ILE A 45 -19.03 14.94 -3.91
C ILE A 45 -19.68 13.75 -3.18
N PHE A 46 -20.72 13.99 -2.40
CA PHE A 46 -21.45 12.96 -1.69
C PHE A 46 -22.11 11.97 -2.65
N GLY A 47 -22.81 12.50 -3.67
CA GLY A 47 -23.46 11.70 -4.71
C GLY A 47 -22.45 10.81 -5.46
N TYR A 48 -21.33 11.39 -5.90
CA TYR A 48 -20.25 10.64 -6.54
C TYR A 48 -19.70 9.53 -5.63
N LYS A 49 -19.42 9.85 -4.37
CA LYS A 49 -18.92 8.88 -3.40
C LYS A 49 -19.90 7.72 -3.22
N LYS A 50 -21.17 8.01 -2.99
CA LYS A 50 -22.20 7.02 -2.66
C LYS A 50 -22.64 6.17 -3.86
N PHE A 51 -22.81 6.79 -5.03
CA PHE A 51 -23.42 6.12 -6.19
C PHE A 51 -22.41 5.61 -7.22
N VAL A 52 -21.17 6.10 -7.18
CA VAL A 52 -20.14 5.67 -8.14
C VAL A 52 -18.99 4.95 -7.42
N ARG A 53 -18.37 5.61 -6.43
CA ARG A 53 -17.15 5.10 -5.82
C ARG A 53 -17.37 3.89 -4.91
N GLU A 54 -18.39 3.93 -4.02
CA GLU A 54 -18.66 2.80 -3.12
C GLU A 54 -19.04 1.51 -3.86
N PRO A 55 -19.95 1.51 -4.85
CA PRO A 55 -20.22 0.31 -5.64
C PRO A 55 -18.99 -0.22 -6.38
N GLN A 56 -18.15 0.66 -6.92
CA GLN A 56 -16.89 0.28 -7.58
C GLN A 56 -15.91 -0.38 -6.61
N LEU A 57 -15.75 0.15 -5.39
CA LEU A 57 -14.89 -0.43 -4.36
C LEU A 57 -15.39 -1.82 -3.94
N ASN A 58 -16.69 -1.96 -3.73
CA ASN A 58 -17.30 -3.25 -3.31
C ASN A 58 -17.11 -4.30 -4.40
N LYS A 59 -17.37 -3.95 -5.65
CA LYS A 59 -17.18 -4.86 -6.78
C LYS A 59 -15.72 -5.26 -6.97
N ALA A 60 -14.80 -4.31 -6.83
CA ALA A 60 -13.36 -4.61 -6.89
C ALA A 60 -12.92 -5.58 -5.78
N GLN A 61 -13.48 -5.42 -4.57
CA GLN A 61 -13.19 -6.30 -3.45
C GLN A 61 -13.76 -7.72 -3.66
N GLU A 62 -14.96 -7.83 -4.18
CA GLU A 62 -15.60 -9.11 -4.52
C GLU A 62 -14.77 -9.88 -5.56
N MET A 63 -14.41 -9.21 -6.65
CA MET A 63 -13.60 -9.82 -7.70
C MET A 63 -12.20 -10.21 -7.20
N LEU A 64 -11.58 -9.39 -6.35
CA LEU A 64 -10.30 -9.71 -5.73
C LEU A 64 -10.40 -10.97 -4.86
N TYR A 65 -11.46 -11.11 -4.07
CA TYR A 65 -11.68 -12.26 -3.20
C TYR A 65 -11.75 -13.58 -3.99
N GLU A 66 -12.46 -13.60 -5.11
CA GLU A 66 -12.53 -14.78 -5.99
C GLU A 66 -11.16 -15.19 -6.54
N ALA A 67 -10.36 -14.22 -6.98
CA ALA A 67 -9.00 -14.47 -7.44
C ALA A 67 -8.09 -14.97 -6.30
N GLN A 68 -8.20 -14.38 -5.09
CA GLN A 68 -7.47 -14.81 -3.91
C GLN A 68 -7.83 -16.24 -3.50
N TYR A 69 -9.11 -16.58 -3.51
CA TYR A 69 -9.55 -17.93 -3.19
C TYR A 69 -8.88 -18.99 -4.09
N ARG A 70 -8.73 -18.72 -5.39
CA ARG A 70 -8.03 -19.62 -6.33
C ARG A 70 -6.52 -19.70 -6.04
N PHE A 71 -5.91 -18.57 -5.67
CA PHE A 71 -4.49 -18.47 -5.36
C PHE A 71 -4.10 -19.22 -4.08
N GLU A 72 -4.99 -19.24 -3.09
CA GLU A 72 -4.74 -19.84 -1.77
C GLU A 72 -5.03 -21.34 -1.70
N GLN A 73 -5.51 -21.96 -2.79
CA GLN A 73 -5.73 -23.41 -2.82
C GLN A 73 -4.41 -24.17 -2.66
N GLN A 74 -4.47 -25.36 -2.03
CA GLN A 74 -3.29 -26.20 -1.80
C GLN A 74 -2.55 -26.56 -3.10
N ASN A 75 -3.30 -26.74 -4.19
CA ASN A 75 -2.80 -26.96 -5.55
C ASN A 75 -3.22 -25.79 -6.45
N ALA A 76 -2.79 -24.57 -6.10
CA ALA A 76 -3.19 -23.37 -6.80
C ALA A 76 -2.82 -23.43 -8.28
N ASP A 77 -3.81 -23.20 -9.15
CA ASP A 77 -3.58 -22.91 -10.55
C ASP A 77 -3.28 -21.40 -10.69
N TYR A 78 -1.99 -21.06 -10.75
CA TYR A 78 -1.55 -19.67 -10.85
C TYR A 78 -1.97 -19.02 -12.16
N ALA A 79 -2.13 -19.77 -13.26
CA ALA A 79 -2.63 -19.24 -14.51
C ALA A 79 -4.11 -18.87 -14.41
N LEU A 80 -4.91 -19.73 -13.76
CA LEU A 80 -6.31 -19.46 -13.48
C LEU A 80 -6.49 -18.30 -12.48
N ALA A 81 -5.68 -18.24 -11.43
CA ALA A 81 -5.71 -17.13 -10.47
C ALA A 81 -5.34 -15.79 -11.13
N LEU A 82 -4.35 -15.80 -12.06
CA LEU A 82 -3.93 -14.61 -12.79
C LEU A 82 -4.98 -14.15 -13.80
N ASN A 83 -5.44 -15.05 -14.67
CA ASN A 83 -6.24 -14.69 -15.84
C ASN A 83 -7.76 -14.79 -15.61
N GLY A 84 -8.17 -15.62 -14.66
CA GLY A 84 -9.60 -15.94 -14.46
C GLY A 84 -10.13 -16.94 -15.49
N ASP A 85 -11.45 -17.11 -15.47
CA ASP A 85 -12.22 -17.90 -16.44
C ASP A 85 -13.56 -17.21 -16.75
N GLU A 86 -14.46 -17.93 -17.43
CA GLU A 86 -15.79 -17.41 -17.79
C GLU A 86 -16.66 -17.08 -16.55
N ASN A 87 -16.40 -17.71 -15.41
CA ASN A 87 -17.21 -17.57 -14.19
C ASN A 87 -16.70 -16.45 -13.28
N ALA A 88 -15.38 -16.23 -13.21
CA ALA A 88 -14.82 -15.21 -12.33
C ALA A 88 -13.50 -14.66 -12.88
N PRO A 89 -13.28 -13.34 -12.73
CA PRO A 89 -12.05 -12.68 -13.17
C PRO A 89 -10.85 -13.12 -12.33
N GLY A 90 -9.65 -13.04 -12.94
CA GLY A 90 -8.39 -13.21 -12.24
C GLY A 90 -7.81 -11.88 -11.78
N PHE A 91 -6.64 -11.95 -11.12
CA PHE A 91 -5.95 -10.76 -10.63
C PHE A 91 -5.62 -9.74 -11.73
N ALA A 92 -5.31 -10.17 -12.95
CA ALA A 92 -5.02 -9.28 -14.05
C ALA A 92 -6.18 -8.34 -14.36
N ALA A 93 -7.41 -8.88 -14.44
CA ALA A 93 -8.60 -8.10 -14.68
C ALA A 93 -8.89 -7.11 -13.54
N VAL A 94 -8.73 -7.54 -12.28
CA VAL A 94 -8.92 -6.67 -11.11
C VAL A 94 -7.87 -5.55 -11.08
N ALA A 95 -6.61 -5.87 -11.35
CA ALA A 95 -5.50 -4.94 -11.39
C ALA A 95 -5.67 -3.87 -12.49
N GLU A 96 -6.27 -4.21 -13.62
CA GLU A 96 -6.51 -3.29 -14.73
C GLU A 96 -7.77 -2.46 -14.52
N GLN A 97 -8.92 -3.11 -14.31
CA GLN A 97 -10.23 -2.44 -14.25
C GLN A 97 -10.38 -1.56 -13.00
N TYR A 98 -9.73 -1.95 -11.90
CA TYR A 98 -9.84 -1.28 -10.60
C TYR A 98 -8.52 -0.71 -10.09
N ALA A 99 -7.61 -0.35 -10.97
CA ALA A 99 -6.25 0.15 -10.64
C ALA A 99 -6.25 1.27 -9.59
N ASN A 100 -7.26 2.14 -9.58
CA ASN A 100 -7.39 3.28 -8.66
C ASN A 100 -8.10 2.91 -7.33
N THR A 101 -8.28 1.63 -7.04
CA THR A 101 -8.86 1.13 -5.79
C THR A 101 -7.82 0.38 -4.95
N PRO A 102 -8.03 0.27 -3.63
CA PRO A 102 -7.17 -0.57 -2.80
C PRO A 102 -7.11 -2.03 -3.28
N ALA A 103 -8.23 -2.59 -3.74
CA ALA A 103 -8.30 -3.96 -4.26
C ALA A 103 -7.48 -4.12 -5.55
N GLY A 104 -7.60 -3.17 -6.49
CA GLY A 104 -6.80 -3.18 -7.73
C GLY A 104 -5.31 -3.02 -7.47
N ASN A 105 -4.95 -2.15 -6.52
CA ASN A 105 -3.55 -2.00 -6.11
C ASN A 105 -2.98 -3.28 -5.48
N LEU A 106 -3.76 -3.96 -4.64
CA LEU A 106 -3.37 -5.26 -4.06
C LEU A 106 -3.31 -6.36 -5.12
N ALA A 107 -4.22 -6.35 -6.09
CA ALA A 107 -4.22 -7.29 -7.21
C ALA A 107 -2.93 -7.20 -8.05
N GLN A 108 -2.25 -6.04 -8.13
CA GLN A 108 -0.94 -5.93 -8.79
C GLN A 108 0.10 -6.85 -8.13
N ILE A 109 0.10 -6.93 -6.81
CA ILE A 109 1.06 -7.78 -6.07
C ILE A 109 0.75 -9.27 -6.26
N TYR A 110 -0.52 -9.66 -6.19
CA TYR A 110 -0.90 -11.06 -6.44
C TYR A 110 -0.66 -11.47 -7.91
N ALA A 111 -0.95 -10.58 -8.85
CA ALA A 111 -0.66 -10.81 -10.27
C ALA A 111 0.84 -10.96 -10.51
N ALA A 112 1.68 -10.12 -9.90
CA ALA A 112 3.14 -10.26 -9.96
C ALA A 112 3.61 -11.60 -9.40
N ALA A 113 3.04 -12.04 -8.26
CA ALA A 113 3.36 -13.33 -7.66
C ALA A 113 2.95 -14.51 -8.56
N CYS A 114 1.77 -14.44 -9.19
CA CYS A 114 1.33 -15.46 -10.16
C CYS A 114 2.25 -15.52 -11.39
N ALA A 115 2.53 -14.37 -12.00
CA ALA A 115 3.41 -14.27 -13.17
C ALA A 115 4.82 -14.83 -12.87
N LEU A 116 5.37 -14.49 -11.70
CA LEU A 116 6.65 -15.05 -11.24
C LEU A 116 6.59 -16.58 -11.11
N ARG A 117 5.52 -17.15 -10.53
CA ARG A 117 5.32 -18.60 -10.41
C ARG A 117 5.16 -19.30 -11.75
N LEU A 118 4.66 -18.59 -12.76
CA LEU A 118 4.54 -19.09 -14.13
C LEU A 118 5.84 -18.90 -14.95
N GLY A 119 6.85 -18.25 -14.38
CA GLY A 119 8.12 -17.96 -15.05
C GLY A 119 8.09 -16.76 -15.99
N ASP A 120 6.98 -16.00 -16.02
CA ASP A 120 6.87 -14.78 -16.82
C ASP A 120 7.43 -13.59 -16.02
N LEU A 121 8.75 -13.44 -16.08
CA LEU A 121 9.47 -12.41 -15.34
C LEU A 121 9.15 -10.99 -15.81
N GLU A 122 8.91 -10.81 -17.11
CA GLU A 122 8.56 -9.50 -17.69
C GLU A 122 7.20 -9.04 -17.16
N GLN A 123 6.22 -9.92 -17.18
CA GLN A 123 4.89 -9.62 -16.66
C GLN A 123 4.93 -9.39 -15.13
N ALA A 124 5.71 -10.18 -14.39
CA ALA A 124 5.90 -10.01 -12.95
C ALA A 124 6.48 -8.62 -12.63
N GLU A 125 7.51 -8.18 -13.36
CA GLU A 125 8.06 -6.82 -13.22
C GLU A 125 7.05 -5.73 -13.54
N ALA A 126 6.30 -5.90 -14.63
CA ALA A 126 5.28 -4.93 -15.03
C ALA A 126 4.20 -4.73 -13.97
N TYR A 127 3.76 -5.81 -13.32
CA TYR A 127 2.78 -5.73 -12.24
C TYR A 127 3.36 -5.09 -10.98
N VAL A 128 4.53 -5.55 -10.50
CA VAL A 128 5.11 -4.99 -9.28
C VAL A 128 5.50 -3.52 -9.44
N ALA A 129 5.84 -3.08 -10.64
CA ALA A 129 6.13 -1.68 -10.94
C ALA A 129 4.89 -0.77 -10.86
N LYS A 130 3.70 -1.29 -11.14
CA LYS A 130 2.43 -0.55 -11.01
C LYS A 130 1.92 -0.45 -9.58
N TYR A 131 2.45 -1.26 -8.67
CA TYR A 131 2.04 -1.22 -7.27
C TYR A 131 2.41 0.09 -6.58
N SER A 132 1.46 0.69 -5.91
CA SER A 132 1.65 1.89 -5.10
C SER A 132 1.73 1.53 -3.61
N LYS A 133 2.78 2.00 -2.92
CA LYS A 133 2.99 1.74 -1.49
C LYS A 133 1.81 2.22 -0.64
N VAL A 134 1.38 1.38 0.29
CA VAL A 134 0.27 1.64 1.21
C VAL A 134 0.80 2.02 2.59
N LYS A 135 0.18 3.00 3.24
CA LYS A 135 0.56 3.45 4.59
C LYS A 135 -0.07 2.56 5.68
N GLY A 136 0.55 2.56 6.86
CA GLY A 136 0.06 1.85 8.04
C GLY A 136 0.55 0.39 8.15
N LEU A 137 0.17 -0.28 9.24
CA LEU A 137 0.65 -1.65 9.55
C LEU A 137 0.28 -2.68 8.48
N ALA A 138 -0.97 -2.68 8.00
CA ALA A 138 -1.39 -3.57 6.91
C ALA A 138 -0.60 -3.28 5.62
N GLY A 139 -0.33 -2.01 5.34
CA GLY A 139 0.50 -1.59 4.21
C GLY A 139 1.94 -2.06 4.31
N ALA A 140 2.52 -2.08 5.51
CA ALA A 140 3.90 -2.51 5.71
C ALA A 140 4.14 -3.94 5.21
N MET A 141 3.24 -4.87 5.52
CA MET A 141 3.37 -6.28 5.07
C MET A 141 3.29 -6.39 3.55
N ILE A 142 2.36 -5.69 2.91
CA ILE A 142 2.19 -5.73 1.46
C ILE A 142 3.36 -5.03 0.75
N ASN A 143 3.85 -3.92 1.31
CA ASN A 143 5.04 -3.24 0.80
C ASN A 143 6.27 -4.14 0.89
N ALA A 144 6.44 -4.90 2.00
CA ALA A 144 7.52 -5.88 2.14
C ALA A 144 7.39 -7.01 1.10
N MET A 145 6.17 -7.49 0.85
CA MET A 145 5.90 -8.49 -0.18
C MET A 145 6.28 -7.98 -1.58
N ALA A 146 5.98 -6.72 -1.89
CA ALA A 146 6.39 -6.10 -3.15
C ALA A 146 7.92 -6.07 -3.33
N GLU A 147 8.66 -5.65 -2.29
CA GLU A 147 10.13 -5.68 -2.32
C GLU A 147 10.65 -7.13 -2.39
N GLY A 148 10.01 -8.07 -1.70
CA GLY A 148 10.33 -9.51 -1.76
C GLY A 148 10.17 -10.08 -3.17
N ILE A 149 9.08 -9.77 -3.87
CA ILE A 149 8.85 -10.18 -5.27
C ILE A 149 9.94 -9.63 -6.19
N LYS A 150 10.33 -8.35 -6.04
CA LYS A 150 11.49 -7.80 -6.79
C LYS A 150 12.77 -8.58 -6.53
N GLY A 151 12.99 -8.99 -5.28
CA GLY A 151 14.10 -9.85 -4.91
C GLY A 151 14.04 -11.21 -5.58
N ASP A 152 12.88 -11.86 -5.58
CA ASP A 152 12.68 -13.15 -6.23
C ASP A 152 12.86 -13.06 -7.76
N ILE A 153 12.35 -12.01 -8.40
CA ILE A 153 12.58 -11.74 -9.83
C ILE A 153 14.08 -11.58 -10.12
N ALA A 154 14.81 -10.86 -9.26
CA ALA A 154 16.25 -10.67 -9.42
C ALA A 154 17.01 -11.99 -9.27
N VAL A 155 16.57 -12.90 -8.37
CA VAL A 155 17.12 -14.27 -8.26
C VAL A 155 16.93 -15.04 -9.55
N GLU A 156 15.73 -15.05 -10.11
CA GLU A 156 15.43 -15.75 -11.38
C GLU A 156 16.24 -15.20 -12.55
N LYS A 157 16.56 -13.91 -12.53
CA LYS A 157 17.45 -13.26 -13.52
C LYS A 157 18.95 -13.50 -13.27
N GLY A 158 19.32 -14.12 -12.13
CA GLY A 158 20.70 -14.33 -11.73
C GLY A 158 21.38 -13.08 -11.15
N ASP A 159 20.66 -11.97 -10.95
CA ASP A 159 21.18 -10.75 -10.30
C ASP A 159 21.06 -10.87 -8.78
N TYR A 160 21.92 -11.70 -8.19
CA TYR A 160 21.91 -11.94 -6.75
C TYR A 160 22.30 -10.71 -5.93
N ALA A 161 23.04 -9.75 -6.52
CA ALA A 161 23.38 -8.51 -5.82
C ALA A 161 22.14 -7.60 -5.65
N ALA A 162 21.33 -7.47 -6.69
CA ALA A 162 20.05 -6.77 -6.60
C ALA A 162 19.05 -7.53 -5.72
N ALA A 163 19.00 -8.86 -5.81
CA ALA A 163 18.14 -9.70 -4.99
C ALA A 163 18.41 -9.49 -3.50
N ALA A 164 19.67 -9.52 -3.06
CA ALA A 164 20.05 -9.29 -1.67
C ALA A 164 19.53 -7.96 -1.12
N LYS A 165 19.73 -6.88 -1.88
CA LYS A 165 19.26 -5.53 -1.50
C LYS A 165 17.73 -5.45 -1.41
N ASN A 166 17.01 -6.08 -2.34
CA ASN A 166 15.56 -6.09 -2.34
C ASN A 166 15.01 -6.90 -1.14
N PHE A 167 15.64 -8.02 -0.78
CA PHE A 167 15.26 -8.79 0.40
C PHE A 167 15.57 -8.04 1.70
N GLU A 168 16.70 -7.34 1.82
CA GLU A 168 16.97 -6.45 2.96
C GLU A 168 15.91 -5.35 3.06
N ALA A 169 15.54 -4.74 1.93
CA ALA A 169 14.48 -3.74 1.89
C ALA A 169 13.13 -4.30 2.35
N ALA A 170 12.79 -5.52 1.92
CA ALA A 170 11.59 -6.23 2.36
C ALA A 170 11.58 -6.46 3.86
N ALA A 171 12.68 -6.99 4.42
CA ALA A 171 12.83 -7.26 5.85
C ALA A 171 12.71 -5.98 6.70
N ASN A 172 13.30 -4.89 6.24
CA ASN A 172 13.24 -3.59 6.94
C ASN A 172 11.89 -2.88 6.79
N THR A 173 11.14 -3.16 5.71
CA THR A 173 9.84 -2.53 5.45
C THR A 173 8.76 -3.05 6.40
N SER A 174 8.82 -4.32 6.79
CA SER A 174 7.87 -4.93 7.72
C SER A 174 8.62 -5.71 8.79
N ASP A 175 9.04 -4.97 9.83
CA ASP A 175 9.76 -5.50 10.97
C ASP A 175 8.82 -6.29 11.89
N ASN A 176 8.75 -7.61 11.67
CA ASN A 176 7.92 -8.52 12.45
C ASN A 176 8.56 -9.92 12.50
N ASP A 177 8.14 -10.75 13.47
CA ASP A 177 8.73 -12.07 13.76
C ASP A 177 8.41 -13.14 12.70
N PHE A 178 7.53 -12.87 11.73
CA PHE A 178 7.10 -13.85 10.73
C PHE A 178 7.80 -13.68 9.39
N THR A 179 7.76 -12.47 8.82
CA THR A 179 8.24 -12.22 7.45
C THR A 179 9.63 -11.62 7.41
N ALA A 180 10.02 -10.80 8.39
CA ALA A 180 11.34 -10.19 8.39
C ALA A 180 12.48 -11.21 8.47
N PRO A 181 12.47 -12.22 9.37
CA PRO A 181 13.53 -13.22 9.40
C PRO A 181 13.63 -14.02 8.10
N MET A 182 12.52 -14.34 7.46
CA MET A 182 12.51 -15.02 6.15
C MET A 182 13.22 -14.16 5.08
N TYR A 183 12.93 -12.85 5.01
CA TYR A 183 13.60 -12.00 4.05
C TYR A 183 15.07 -11.76 4.36
N TRP A 184 15.45 -11.64 5.64
CA TRP A 184 16.86 -11.62 6.05
C TRP A 184 17.61 -12.88 5.63
N ARG A 185 17.00 -14.06 5.76
CA ARG A 185 17.58 -15.32 5.29
C ARG A 185 17.74 -15.34 3.77
N LYS A 186 16.72 -14.90 3.01
CA LYS A 186 16.83 -14.77 1.54
C LYS A 186 17.96 -13.81 1.15
N ALA A 187 18.09 -12.66 1.83
CA ALA A 187 19.20 -11.72 1.63
C ALA A 187 20.56 -12.39 1.87
N ALA A 188 20.72 -13.11 2.99
CA ALA A 188 21.95 -13.83 3.32
C ALA A 188 22.32 -14.86 2.24
N GLN A 189 21.34 -15.59 1.74
CA GLN A 189 21.56 -16.57 0.66
C GLN A 189 22.00 -15.88 -0.65
N ALA A 190 21.38 -14.76 -0.99
CA ALA A 190 21.74 -13.99 -2.19
C ALA A 190 23.16 -13.39 -2.08
N TYR A 191 23.54 -12.85 -0.91
CA TYR A 191 24.92 -12.39 -0.65
C TYR A 191 25.96 -13.49 -0.81
N ARG A 192 25.67 -14.71 -0.31
CA ARG A 192 26.56 -15.87 -0.52
C ARG A 192 26.75 -16.21 -1.99
N LYS A 193 25.71 -16.10 -2.79
CA LYS A 193 25.80 -16.37 -4.24
C LYS A 193 26.78 -15.43 -4.95
N VAL A 194 26.96 -14.21 -4.46
CA VAL A 194 27.94 -13.24 -5.00
C VAL A 194 29.29 -13.23 -4.25
N GLY A 195 29.46 -14.16 -3.28
CA GLY A 195 30.70 -14.27 -2.51
C GLY A 195 30.85 -13.25 -1.37
N ASP A 196 29.83 -12.42 -1.10
CA ASP A 196 29.84 -11.48 0.03
C ASP A 196 29.41 -12.16 1.33
N ASN A 197 30.33 -12.95 1.86
CA ASN A 197 30.11 -13.68 3.12
C ASN A 197 29.89 -12.75 4.30
N ALA A 198 30.57 -11.59 4.33
CA ALA A 198 30.44 -10.62 5.42
C ALA A 198 29.02 -10.04 5.53
N SER A 199 28.40 -9.67 4.41
CA SER A 199 27.01 -9.22 4.39
C SER A 199 26.05 -10.36 4.70
N SER A 200 26.32 -11.56 4.22
CA SER A 200 25.52 -12.75 4.57
C SER A 200 25.50 -12.98 6.08
N ASP A 201 26.68 -13.00 6.73
CA ASP A 201 26.78 -13.25 8.17
C ASP A 201 26.12 -12.14 8.98
N LYS A 202 26.19 -10.88 8.51
CA LYS A 202 25.45 -9.76 9.10
C LYS A 202 23.95 -10.01 9.08
N CYS A 203 23.38 -10.44 7.96
CA CYS A 203 21.95 -10.79 7.85
C CYS A 203 21.56 -11.92 8.81
N LEU A 204 22.37 -12.99 8.89
CA LEU A 204 22.11 -14.10 9.79
C LEU A 204 22.19 -13.69 11.26
N ASN A 205 23.15 -12.82 11.63
CA ASN A 205 23.24 -12.25 12.97
C ASN A 205 22.03 -11.37 13.32
N VAL A 206 21.44 -10.64 12.37
CA VAL A 206 20.19 -9.92 12.59
C VAL A 206 19.07 -10.89 12.95
N ILE A 207 18.94 -12.02 12.24
CA ILE A 207 17.92 -13.04 12.54
C ILE A 207 18.12 -13.58 13.96
N LYS A 208 19.34 -14.02 14.29
CA LYS A 208 19.67 -14.59 15.60
C LYS A 208 19.40 -13.65 16.76
N ASN A 209 19.79 -12.38 16.62
CA ASN A 209 19.74 -11.41 17.73
C ASN A 209 18.37 -10.73 17.86
N LYS A 210 17.68 -10.47 16.75
CA LYS A 210 16.42 -9.71 16.76
C LYS A 210 15.19 -10.60 16.73
N TYR A 211 15.28 -11.80 16.11
CA TYR A 211 14.14 -12.70 15.94
C TYR A 211 14.45 -14.12 16.49
N PRO A 212 14.94 -14.25 17.74
CA PRO A 212 15.43 -15.54 18.27
C PRO A 212 14.35 -16.64 18.35
N GLY A 213 13.07 -16.25 18.38
CA GLY A 213 11.92 -17.17 18.40
C GLY A 213 11.50 -17.67 17.02
N SER A 214 12.05 -17.13 15.93
CA SER A 214 11.67 -17.54 14.58
C SER A 214 12.25 -18.91 14.19
N SER A 215 11.59 -19.58 13.23
CA SER A 215 12.12 -20.80 12.62
C SER A 215 13.45 -20.53 11.92
N ASP A 216 13.59 -19.37 11.31
CA ASP A 216 14.78 -18.96 10.57
C ASP A 216 15.99 -18.74 11.49
N ALA A 217 15.79 -18.37 12.78
CA ALA A 217 16.89 -18.26 13.74
C ALA A 217 17.59 -19.59 13.99
N ARG A 218 16.83 -20.67 14.12
CA ARG A 218 17.40 -22.03 14.30
C ARG A 218 18.18 -22.50 13.07
N GLU A 219 17.78 -22.09 11.89
CA GLU A 219 18.53 -22.37 10.67
C GLU A 219 19.77 -21.47 10.54
N ALA A 220 19.66 -20.19 10.88
CA ALA A 220 20.75 -19.23 10.82
C ALA A 220 21.97 -19.68 11.65
N GLU A 221 21.75 -20.28 12.84
CA GLU A 221 22.81 -20.79 13.70
C GLU A 221 23.69 -21.84 13.02
N LYS A 222 23.16 -22.59 12.06
CA LYS A 222 23.94 -23.63 11.34
C LYS A 222 24.91 -23.03 10.30
N PHE A 223 24.73 -21.79 9.95
CA PHE A 223 25.44 -21.11 8.86
C PHE A 223 26.33 -19.95 9.32
N ILE A 224 26.27 -19.57 10.58
CA ILE A 224 27.20 -18.57 11.17
C ILE A 224 28.46 -19.35 11.60
N ASN A 225 29.58 -19.06 10.95
CA ASN A 225 30.89 -19.58 11.33
C ASN A 225 31.51 -18.78 12.46
#